data_e8bf2a0632b1dd839adeb8958eba787d
#
_entry.id   e8bf2a0632b1dd839adeb8958eba787d
#
_cell.length_a   1.000
_cell.length_b   1.000
_cell.length_c   1.000
_cell.angle_alpha   90.00
_cell.angle_beta   90.00
_cell.angle_gamma   90.00
#
_symmetry.space_group_name_H-M   'P 1'
#
loop_
_entity.id
_entity.type
_entity.pdbx_description
1 polymer ?
#
loop_
_entity_poly.entity_id
_entity_poly.type
_entity_poly.pdbx_seq_one_letter_code
_entity_poly.pdbx_strand_id
1 'polypeptide(L)'
;KTTLALHAVAEAQKDGGTCAFVDAEHALDPAYARKLGVNIDDLLISQPDAGEQALEIADTLVRSGAIDVLVVDSVAALVPRAELEGEMGDHHVGLHARLMSQALRKLTSSIARSNCLVIFINQIRLKIGVMFGNPETTTGGNALKFYASVRLDIRRIGAIKDRDEVVGNQTRVKVVKNKVAAPFRT
;
A
#
# COMPACT_ATOMS: atom_id res chain seq x y z
N LYS A 1 6.03 5.33 -4.88
CA LYS A 1 5.26 4.12 -4.53
C LYS A 1 3.87 4.22 -5.12
N THR A 2 3.12 5.24 -4.76
CA THR A 2 1.77 5.52 -5.29
C THR A 2 1.75 5.58 -6.81
N THR A 3 2.73 6.22 -7.44
CA THR A 3 2.88 6.24 -8.90
C THR A 3 2.86 4.85 -9.54
N LEU A 4 3.62 3.89 -8.97
CA LEU A 4 3.65 2.52 -9.49
C LEU A 4 2.30 1.82 -9.32
N ALA A 5 1.63 2.01 -8.18
CA ALA A 5 0.29 1.47 -7.95
C ALA A 5 -0.74 2.07 -8.92
N LEU A 6 -0.67 3.37 -9.18
CA LEU A 6 -1.55 4.03 -10.15
C LEU A 6 -1.30 3.54 -11.58
N HIS A 7 -0.07 3.23 -11.96
CA HIS A 7 0.20 2.57 -13.25
C HIS A 7 -0.44 1.19 -13.33
N ALA A 8 -0.37 0.39 -12.26
CA ALA A 8 -1.05 -0.92 -12.22
C ALA A 8 -2.57 -0.78 -12.37
N VAL A 9 -3.17 0.23 -11.71
CA VAL A 9 -4.60 0.58 -11.88
C VAL A 9 -4.90 0.96 -13.32
N ALA A 10 -4.10 1.85 -13.91
CA ALA A 10 -4.31 2.30 -15.28
C ALA A 10 -4.25 1.15 -16.29
N GLU A 11 -3.29 0.25 -16.16
CA GLU A 11 -3.17 -0.92 -17.04
C GLU A 11 -4.35 -1.90 -16.84
N ALA A 12 -4.77 -2.15 -15.59
CA ALA A 12 -5.94 -2.99 -15.32
C ALA A 12 -7.22 -2.41 -15.93
N GLN A 13 -7.42 -1.09 -15.85
CA GLN A 13 -8.58 -0.41 -16.45
C GLN A 13 -8.57 -0.49 -17.97
N LYS A 14 -7.39 -0.43 -18.62
CA LYS A 14 -7.28 -0.61 -20.08
C LYS A 14 -7.76 -1.99 -20.54
N ASP A 15 -7.55 -3.00 -19.70
CA ASP A 15 -8.03 -4.37 -19.94
C ASP A 15 -9.49 -4.58 -19.51
N GLY A 16 -10.21 -3.52 -19.16
CA GLY A 16 -11.61 -3.55 -18.71
C GLY A 16 -11.80 -3.95 -17.24
N GLY A 17 -10.71 -4.00 -16.47
CA GLY A 17 -10.76 -4.35 -15.04
C GLY A 17 -11.32 -3.24 -14.17
N THR A 18 -12.07 -3.62 -13.14
CA THR A 18 -12.62 -2.71 -12.12
C THR A 18 -11.60 -2.52 -10.99
N CYS A 19 -11.30 -1.28 -10.67
CA CYS A 19 -10.28 -0.93 -9.69
C CYS A 19 -10.85 -0.11 -8.53
N ALA A 20 -10.28 -0.31 -7.36
CA ALA A 20 -10.60 0.46 -6.15
C ALA A 20 -9.33 0.98 -5.47
N PHE A 21 -9.44 2.13 -4.83
CA PHE A 21 -8.36 2.81 -4.13
C PHE A 21 -8.84 3.25 -2.74
N VAL A 22 -8.26 2.66 -1.71
CA VAL A 22 -8.48 3.05 -0.32
C VAL A 22 -7.38 4.04 0.05
N ASP A 23 -7.73 5.33 0.03
CA ASP A 23 -6.83 6.46 0.27
C ASP A 23 -6.86 6.84 1.77
N ALA A 24 -6.14 6.09 2.59
CA ALA A 24 -6.04 6.34 4.02
C ALA A 24 -5.18 7.57 4.38
N GLU A 25 -4.36 8.05 3.45
CA GLU A 25 -3.57 9.28 3.62
C GLU A 25 -4.35 10.53 3.21
N HIS A 26 -5.51 10.39 2.55
CA HIS A 26 -6.31 11.50 2.00
C HIS A 26 -5.48 12.38 1.05
N ALA A 27 -4.60 11.77 0.27
CA ALA A 27 -3.57 12.45 -0.52
C ALA A 27 -3.59 12.10 -2.02
N LEU A 28 -4.59 11.34 -2.48
CA LEU A 28 -4.72 11.02 -3.90
C LEU A 28 -5.01 12.29 -4.70
N ASP A 29 -4.11 12.60 -5.64
CA ASP A 29 -4.29 13.69 -6.61
C ASP A 29 -4.95 13.14 -7.89
N PRO A 30 -6.22 13.49 -8.16
CA PRO A 30 -6.92 13.04 -9.36
C PRO A 30 -6.30 13.53 -10.66
N ALA A 31 -5.72 14.75 -10.66
CA ALA A 31 -5.09 15.32 -11.86
C ALA A 31 -3.81 14.55 -12.19
N TYR A 32 -3.02 14.21 -11.18
CA TYR A 32 -1.84 13.36 -11.35
C TYR A 32 -2.19 11.96 -11.81
N ALA A 33 -3.20 11.33 -11.20
CA ALA A 33 -3.66 10.00 -11.59
C ALA A 33 -4.13 9.95 -13.06
N ARG A 34 -4.89 10.96 -13.52
CA ARG A 34 -5.29 11.07 -14.94
C ARG A 34 -4.09 11.17 -15.87
N LYS A 35 -3.04 11.92 -15.49
CA LYS A 35 -1.80 12.01 -16.28
C LYS A 35 -1.07 10.68 -16.41
N LEU A 36 -1.21 9.79 -15.45
CA LEU A 36 -0.68 8.43 -15.48
C LEU A 36 -1.57 7.45 -16.26
N GLY A 37 -2.71 7.89 -16.77
CA GLY A 37 -3.64 7.09 -17.55
C GLY A 37 -4.77 6.46 -16.76
N VAL A 38 -4.94 6.82 -15.50
CA VAL A 38 -6.06 6.33 -14.68
C VAL A 38 -7.35 7.02 -15.09
N ASN A 39 -8.39 6.24 -15.37
CA ASN A 39 -9.75 6.77 -15.47
C ASN A 39 -10.32 6.93 -14.06
N ILE A 40 -10.32 8.17 -13.57
CA ILE A 40 -10.78 8.51 -12.21
C ILE A 40 -12.29 8.33 -12.08
N ASP A 41 -13.05 8.53 -13.16
CA ASP A 41 -14.52 8.45 -13.11
C ASP A 41 -15.01 7.01 -12.91
N ASP A 42 -14.19 6.03 -13.30
CA ASP A 42 -14.42 4.59 -13.11
C ASP A 42 -13.63 4.00 -11.92
N LEU A 43 -12.87 4.81 -11.20
CA LEU A 43 -12.12 4.37 -10.02
C LEU A 43 -12.96 4.51 -8.76
N LEU A 44 -13.21 3.40 -8.05
CA LEU A 44 -13.84 3.45 -6.74
C LEU A 44 -12.85 3.99 -5.70
N ILE A 45 -13.13 5.15 -5.13
CA ILE A 45 -12.27 5.78 -4.12
C ILE A 45 -12.98 5.80 -2.78
N SER A 46 -12.27 5.37 -1.74
CA SER A 46 -12.71 5.46 -0.34
C SER A 46 -11.64 6.12 0.51
N GLN A 47 -12.04 7.04 1.38
CA GLN A 47 -11.17 7.77 2.30
C GLN A 47 -11.63 7.53 3.74
N PRO A 48 -11.28 6.38 4.33
CA PRO A 48 -11.67 6.02 5.68
C PRO A 48 -10.88 6.81 6.73
N ASP A 49 -11.50 7.07 7.88
CA ASP A 49 -10.88 7.79 8.99
C ASP A 49 -10.07 6.88 9.93
N ALA A 50 -10.45 5.60 10.02
CA ALA A 50 -9.79 4.62 10.90
C ALA A 50 -9.28 3.40 10.15
N GLY A 51 -8.23 2.79 10.68
CA GLY A 51 -7.61 1.59 10.10
C GLY A 51 -8.56 0.41 10.01
N GLU A 52 -9.40 0.20 11.03
CA GLU A 52 -10.42 -0.85 11.03
C GLU A 52 -11.40 -0.66 9.86
N GLN A 53 -11.88 0.56 9.65
CA GLN A 53 -12.81 0.89 8.57
C GLN A 53 -12.16 0.63 7.20
N ALA A 54 -10.92 1.08 7.01
CA ALA A 54 -10.17 0.85 5.77
C ALA A 54 -10.05 -0.63 5.43
N LEU A 55 -9.73 -1.46 6.43
CA LEU A 55 -9.51 -2.89 6.25
C LEU A 55 -10.83 -3.66 6.07
N GLU A 56 -11.93 -3.21 6.69
CA GLU A 56 -13.28 -3.75 6.45
C GLU A 56 -13.79 -3.43 5.05
N ILE A 57 -13.56 -2.21 4.56
CA ILE A 57 -13.86 -1.81 3.18
C ILE A 57 -13.06 -2.69 2.22
N ALA A 58 -11.76 -2.86 2.45
CA ALA A 58 -10.90 -3.71 1.63
C ALA A 58 -11.41 -5.17 1.58
N ASP A 59 -11.76 -5.76 2.73
CA ASP A 59 -12.30 -7.12 2.80
C ASP A 59 -13.65 -7.25 2.05
N THR A 60 -14.52 -6.27 2.19
CA THR A 60 -15.82 -6.24 1.51
C THR A 60 -15.65 -6.17 0.00
N LEU A 61 -14.78 -5.28 -0.49
CA LEU A 61 -14.50 -5.13 -1.91
C LEU A 61 -13.89 -6.40 -2.51
N VAL A 62 -12.93 -7.02 -1.83
CA VAL A 62 -12.33 -8.30 -2.28
C VAL A 62 -13.38 -9.41 -2.33
N ARG A 63 -14.22 -9.53 -1.29
CA ARG A 63 -15.26 -10.57 -1.23
C ARG A 63 -16.39 -10.38 -2.23
N SER A 64 -16.61 -9.19 -2.72
CA SER A 64 -17.62 -8.93 -3.74
C SER A 64 -17.35 -9.69 -5.05
N GLY A 65 -16.07 -10.01 -5.32
CA GLY A 65 -15.64 -10.60 -6.58
C GLY A 65 -15.72 -9.67 -7.78
N ALA A 66 -16.07 -8.39 -7.57
CA ALA A 66 -16.24 -7.40 -8.63
C ALA A 66 -15.01 -6.51 -8.85
N ILE A 67 -13.97 -6.66 -8.03
CA ILE A 67 -12.76 -5.82 -8.08
C ILE A 67 -11.58 -6.65 -8.55
N ASP A 68 -10.89 -6.18 -9.59
CA ASP A 68 -9.68 -6.80 -10.14
C ASP A 68 -8.40 -6.28 -9.47
N VAL A 69 -8.34 -4.99 -9.16
CA VAL A 69 -7.21 -4.37 -8.45
C VAL A 69 -7.71 -3.49 -7.32
N LEU A 70 -7.20 -3.74 -6.13
CA LEU A 70 -7.43 -2.92 -4.93
C LEU A 70 -6.10 -2.37 -4.42
N VAL A 71 -6.00 -1.05 -4.29
CA VAL A 71 -4.85 -0.37 -3.68
C VAL A 71 -5.24 0.14 -2.29
N VAL A 72 -4.37 -0.07 -1.30
CA VAL A 72 -4.47 0.54 0.04
C VAL A 72 -3.26 1.44 0.26
N ASP A 73 -3.45 2.73 0.28
CA ASP A 73 -2.39 3.75 0.43
C ASP A 73 -2.66 4.62 1.65
N SER A 74 -1.93 4.52 2.71
CA SER A 74 -0.85 3.57 2.99
C SER A 74 -1.08 2.85 4.33
N VAL A 75 -0.39 1.74 4.55
CA VAL A 75 -0.42 1.02 5.85
C VAL A 75 -0.05 1.93 7.01
N ALA A 76 0.86 2.89 6.79
CA ALA A 76 1.27 3.85 7.84
C ALA A 76 0.12 4.74 8.35
N ALA A 77 -0.89 4.97 7.52
CA ALA A 77 -2.06 5.79 7.85
C ALA A 77 -3.25 4.98 8.40
N LEU A 78 -3.13 3.66 8.51
CA LEU A 78 -4.16 2.80 9.10
C LEU A 78 -4.11 2.86 10.63
N VAL A 79 -4.49 4.02 11.17
CA VAL A 79 -4.47 4.26 12.62
C VAL A 79 -5.64 3.52 13.27
N PRO A 80 -5.39 2.71 14.32
CA PRO A 80 -6.46 2.07 15.08
C PRO A 80 -7.41 3.08 15.71
N ARG A 81 -8.72 2.78 15.71
CA ARG A 81 -9.73 3.67 16.28
C ARG A 81 -9.44 4.02 17.75
N ALA A 82 -9.00 3.05 18.53
CA ALA A 82 -8.64 3.27 19.93
C ALA A 82 -7.49 4.28 20.11
N GLU A 83 -6.61 4.40 19.12
CA GLU A 83 -5.55 5.41 19.12
C GLU A 83 -6.08 6.78 18.72
N LEU A 84 -7.08 6.84 17.82
CA LEU A 84 -7.74 8.10 17.42
C LEU A 84 -8.62 8.68 18.52
N GLU A 85 -9.25 7.83 19.33
CA GLU A 85 -10.15 8.23 20.45
C GLU A 85 -9.39 8.46 21.75
N GLY A 86 -8.11 8.07 21.84
CA GLY A 86 -7.26 8.28 22.99
C GLY A 86 -6.78 9.73 23.14
N GLU A 87 -6.29 10.08 24.33
CA GLU A 87 -5.71 11.38 24.58
C GLU A 87 -4.31 11.52 23.99
N MET A 88 -3.88 12.74 23.69
CA MET A 88 -2.52 13.01 23.24
C MET A 88 -1.50 12.61 24.31
N GLY A 89 -0.64 11.64 23.99
CA GLY A 89 0.35 11.10 24.91
C GLY A 89 0.05 9.69 25.41
N ASP A 90 -1.11 9.15 25.11
CA ASP A 90 -1.45 7.76 25.44
C ASP A 90 -0.55 6.78 24.69
N HIS A 91 -0.05 5.80 25.42
CA HIS A 91 0.83 4.77 24.85
C HIS A 91 0.03 3.57 24.32
N HIS A 92 -0.24 3.56 23.03
CA HIS A 92 -0.93 2.47 22.34
C HIS A 92 0.04 1.46 21.70
N VAL A 93 0.95 0.91 22.51
CA VAL A 93 2.00 0.01 22.02
C VAL A 93 1.41 -1.22 21.32
N GLY A 94 1.76 -1.38 20.05
CA GLY A 94 1.46 -2.59 19.29
C GLY A 94 0.03 -2.71 18.74
N LEU A 95 -0.86 -1.75 18.97
CA LEU A 95 -2.24 -1.80 18.44
C LEU A 95 -2.26 -1.87 16.92
N HIS A 96 -1.47 -1.06 16.24
CA HIS A 96 -1.37 -1.09 14.77
C HIS A 96 -0.89 -2.44 14.24
N ALA A 97 0.13 -3.04 14.87
CA ALA A 97 0.62 -4.36 14.48
C ALA A 97 -0.42 -5.47 14.74
N ARG A 98 -1.19 -5.36 15.83
CA ARG A 98 -2.28 -6.29 16.16
C ARG A 98 -3.42 -6.18 15.15
N LEU A 99 -3.83 -4.96 14.81
CA LEU A 99 -4.84 -4.68 13.79
C LEU A 99 -4.45 -5.30 12.45
N MET A 100 -3.23 -5.03 11.97
CA MET A 100 -2.71 -5.59 10.73
C MET A 100 -2.66 -7.12 10.74
N SER A 101 -2.20 -7.73 11.84
CA SER A 101 -2.13 -9.18 11.97
C SER A 101 -3.52 -9.83 11.91
N GLN A 102 -4.50 -9.24 12.57
CA GLN A 102 -5.88 -9.72 12.60
C GLN A 102 -6.55 -9.57 11.22
N ALA A 103 -6.44 -8.39 10.61
CA ALA A 103 -7.04 -8.09 9.32
C ALA A 103 -6.44 -8.92 8.19
N LEU A 104 -5.11 -9.06 8.13
CA LEU A 104 -4.44 -9.84 7.09
C LEU A 104 -4.76 -11.32 7.17
N ARG A 105 -4.97 -11.87 8.37
CA ARG A 105 -5.42 -13.25 8.54
C ARG A 105 -6.79 -13.49 7.88
N LYS A 106 -7.70 -12.53 8.02
CA LYS A 106 -9.03 -12.54 7.40
C LYS A 106 -8.94 -12.30 5.89
N LEU A 107 -8.27 -11.21 5.48
CA LEU A 107 -8.10 -10.80 4.09
C LEU A 107 -7.43 -11.88 3.22
N THR A 108 -6.42 -12.58 3.73
CA THR A 108 -5.74 -13.64 2.98
C THR A 108 -6.71 -14.72 2.55
N SER A 109 -7.67 -15.10 3.41
CA SER A 109 -8.71 -16.08 3.04
C SER A 109 -9.66 -15.54 1.97
N SER A 110 -10.01 -14.27 2.03
CA SER A 110 -10.86 -13.61 1.03
C SER A 110 -10.15 -13.48 -0.31
N ILE A 111 -8.89 -13.04 -0.30
CA ILE A 111 -8.06 -12.88 -1.50
C ILE A 111 -7.83 -14.22 -2.20
N ALA A 112 -7.55 -15.30 -1.45
CA ALA A 112 -7.32 -16.63 -2.02
C ALA A 112 -8.53 -17.21 -2.80
N ARG A 113 -9.72 -16.68 -2.54
CA ARG A 113 -10.98 -17.07 -3.23
C ARG A 113 -11.44 -16.05 -4.27
N SER A 114 -10.69 -14.99 -4.47
CA SER A 114 -10.96 -13.94 -5.45
C SER A 114 -9.86 -13.89 -6.50
N ASN A 115 -10.15 -13.24 -7.63
CA ASN A 115 -9.15 -12.92 -8.65
C ASN A 115 -8.58 -11.50 -8.48
N CYS A 116 -8.70 -10.93 -7.29
CA CYS A 116 -8.30 -9.56 -7.01
C CYS A 116 -6.81 -9.47 -6.65
N LEU A 117 -6.09 -8.60 -7.33
CA LEU A 117 -4.76 -8.16 -6.92
C LEU A 117 -4.89 -7.08 -5.83
N VAL A 118 -4.40 -7.35 -4.63
CA VAL A 118 -4.38 -6.36 -3.54
C VAL A 118 -2.97 -5.81 -3.35
N ILE A 119 -2.84 -4.50 -3.48
CA ILE A 119 -1.57 -3.76 -3.35
C ILE A 119 -1.60 -2.94 -2.07
N PHE A 120 -0.74 -3.29 -1.11
CA PHE A 120 -0.50 -2.47 0.08
C PHE A 120 0.74 -1.59 -0.13
N ILE A 121 0.57 -0.28 0.01
CA ILE A 121 1.69 0.66 0.04
C ILE A 121 2.11 0.83 1.50
N ASN A 122 3.42 0.70 1.77
CA ASN A 122 3.96 0.86 3.12
C ASN A 122 5.12 1.84 3.14
N GLN A 123 5.45 2.33 4.32
CA GLN A 123 6.55 3.25 4.56
C GLN A 123 7.66 2.55 5.35
N ILE A 124 8.90 2.91 5.03
CA ILE A 124 10.08 2.46 5.77
C ILE A 124 10.27 3.39 6.97
N ARG A 125 10.62 2.79 8.10
CA ARG A 125 11.01 3.48 9.35
C ARG A 125 12.35 2.91 9.80
N LEU A 126 13.05 3.66 10.63
CA LEU A 126 14.28 3.23 11.26
C LEU A 126 14.01 2.88 12.72
N LYS A 127 14.47 1.72 13.16
CA LYS A 127 14.46 1.35 14.57
C LYS A 127 15.58 2.08 15.29
N ILE A 128 15.24 2.79 16.35
CA ILE A 128 16.20 3.47 17.23
C ILE A 128 16.94 2.41 18.06
N GLY A 129 18.25 2.60 18.26
CA GLY A 129 19.07 1.73 19.13
C GLY A 129 19.57 0.44 18.48
N VAL A 130 19.37 0.23 17.19
CA VAL A 130 19.98 -0.91 16.47
C VAL A 130 21.42 -0.55 16.09
N MET A 131 22.38 -1.08 16.86
CA MET A 131 23.82 -0.84 16.60
C MET A 131 24.40 -1.78 15.54
N PHE A 132 23.80 -2.95 15.33
CA PHE A 132 24.26 -3.97 14.37
C PHE A 132 23.10 -4.46 13.51
N GLY A 133 23.39 -4.77 12.23
CA GLY A 133 22.40 -5.25 11.28
C GLY A 133 21.61 -4.12 10.59
N ASN A 134 20.48 -4.47 9.95
CA ASN A 134 19.67 -3.50 9.23
C ASN A 134 18.62 -2.88 10.16
N PRO A 135 18.70 -1.57 10.44
CA PRO A 135 17.72 -0.88 11.29
C PRO A 135 16.37 -0.64 10.60
N GLU A 136 16.29 -0.86 9.29
CA GLU A 136 15.04 -0.58 8.55
C GLU A 136 13.92 -1.54 8.92
N THR A 137 12.75 -0.96 9.14
CA THR A 137 11.51 -1.67 9.40
C THR A 137 10.36 -1.02 8.63
N THR A 138 9.20 -1.66 8.63
CA THR A 138 7.98 -1.11 8.05
C THR A 138 6.94 -0.87 9.13
N THR A 139 5.99 0.04 8.89
CA THR A 139 4.85 0.26 9.78
C THR A 139 3.90 -0.94 9.80
N GLY A 140 3.09 -1.08 10.84
CA GLY A 140 2.09 -2.15 10.97
C GLY A 140 2.66 -3.51 11.34
N GLY A 141 3.87 -3.57 11.89
CA GLY A 141 4.50 -4.81 12.33
C GLY A 141 5.01 -5.70 11.17
N ASN A 142 5.07 -7.01 11.42
CA ASN A 142 5.68 -7.95 10.47
C ASN A 142 4.67 -8.77 9.66
N ALA A 143 3.38 -8.74 9.99
CA ALA A 143 2.39 -9.64 9.39
C ALA A 143 2.35 -9.52 7.85
N LEU A 144 2.32 -8.30 7.32
CA LEU A 144 2.27 -8.06 5.89
C LEU A 144 3.49 -8.64 5.15
N LYS A 145 4.66 -8.63 5.78
CA LYS A 145 5.89 -9.22 5.20
C LYS A 145 5.75 -10.74 4.97
N PHE A 146 5.01 -11.43 5.84
CA PHE A 146 4.77 -12.86 5.71
C PHE A 146 3.64 -13.18 4.75
N TYR A 147 2.53 -12.46 4.82
CA TYR A 147 1.36 -12.71 3.99
C TYR A 147 1.56 -12.30 2.53
N ALA A 148 2.32 -11.25 2.24
CA ALA A 148 2.54 -10.78 0.87
C ALA A 148 3.20 -11.86 -0.01
N SER A 149 2.66 -12.06 -1.21
CA SER A 149 3.23 -12.96 -2.22
C SER A 149 4.42 -12.32 -2.93
N VAL A 150 4.34 -11.03 -3.19
CA VAL A 150 5.39 -10.23 -3.81
C VAL A 150 5.67 -9.01 -2.92
N ARG A 151 6.95 -8.66 -2.76
CA ARG A 151 7.38 -7.44 -2.07
C ARG A 151 8.38 -6.69 -2.93
N LEU A 152 8.10 -5.41 -3.12
CA LEU A 152 8.92 -4.48 -3.89
C LEU A 152 9.52 -3.43 -2.95
N ASP A 153 10.83 -3.27 -2.97
CA ASP A 153 11.54 -2.16 -2.34
C ASP A 153 11.79 -1.06 -3.38
N ILE A 154 11.25 0.12 -3.12
CA ILE A 154 11.27 1.24 -4.05
C ILE A 154 12.12 2.36 -3.45
N ARG A 155 13.22 2.71 -4.14
CA ARG A 155 14.18 3.74 -3.72
C ARG A 155 14.43 4.75 -4.82
N ARG A 156 14.36 6.03 -4.48
CA ARG A 156 14.92 7.08 -5.34
C ARG A 156 16.44 6.94 -5.35
N ILE A 157 17.04 6.89 -6.54
CA ILE A 157 18.49 6.76 -6.73
C ILE A 157 19.11 7.97 -7.42
N GLY A 158 18.29 8.86 -7.99
CA GLY A 158 18.78 10.06 -8.67
C GLY A 158 17.65 11.01 -9.06
N ALA A 159 18.04 12.13 -9.64
CA ALA A 159 17.15 13.08 -10.26
C ALA A 159 17.37 13.06 -11.78
N ILE A 160 16.31 13.18 -12.55
CA ILE A 160 16.38 13.45 -13.99
C ILE A 160 16.33 14.96 -14.13
N LYS A 161 17.33 15.52 -14.83
CA LYS A 161 17.45 16.96 -15.04
C LYS A 161 17.31 17.27 -16.53
N ASP A 162 16.63 18.38 -16.82
CA ASP A 162 16.71 19.07 -18.10
C ASP A 162 17.48 20.37 -17.83
N ARG A 163 18.73 20.44 -18.32
CA ARG A 163 19.71 21.47 -17.93
C ARG A 163 19.90 21.54 -16.41
N ASP A 164 19.51 22.65 -15.77
CA ASP A 164 19.62 22.84 -14.32
C ASP A 164 18.33 22.53 -13.55
N GLU A 165 17.22 22.25 -14.27
CA GLU A 165 15.92 21.97 -13.67
C GLU A 165 15.72 20.47 -13.43
N VAL A 166 15.21 20.10 -12.24
CA VAL A 166 14.83 18.73 -11.93
C VAL A 166 13.44 18.45 -12.48
N VAL A 167 13.36 17.66 -13.55
CA VAL A 167 12.11 17.32 -14.24
C VAL A 167 11.56 15.94 -13.84
N GLY A 168 12.33 15.12 -13.11
CA GLY A 168 11.87 13.81 -12.69
C GLY A 168 12.81 13.12 -11.71
N ASN A 169 12.42 11.90 -11.30
CA ASN A 169 13.17 11.07 -10.37
C ASN A 169 13.52 9.73 -11.01
N GLN A 170 14.77 9.34 -10.91
CA GLN A 170 15.20 8.00 -11.20
C GLN A 170 14.95 7.12 -9.97
N THR A 171 14.21 6.03 -10.16
CA THR A 171 13.78 5.17 -9.08
C THR A 171 14.16 3.72 -9.36
N ARG A 172 14.78 3.08 -8.39
CA ARG A 172 15.07 1.64 -8.41
C ARG A 172 13.94 0.88 -7.73
N VAL A 173 13.42 -0.14 -8.40
CA VAL A 173 12.43 -1.09 -7.86
C VAL A 173 13.10 -2.45 -7.74
N LYS A 174 13.33 -2.93 -6.52
CA LYS A 174 13.94 -4.23 -6.24
C LYS A 174 12.89 -5.21 -5.75
N VAL A 175 12.84 -6.40 -6.36
CA VAL A 175 11.97 -7.49 -5.91
C VAL A 175 12.65 -8.21 -4.74
N VAL A 176 12.20 -7.94 -3.51
CA VAL A 176 12.80 -8.50 -2.29
C VAL A 176 12.12 -9.78 -1.80
N LYS A 177 10.93 -10.08 -2.31
CA LYS A 177 10.22 -11.35 -2.11
C LYS A 177 9.36 -11.64 -3.32
N ASN A 178 9.38 -12.87 -3.78
CA ASN A 178 8.49 -13.34 -4.84
C ASN A 178 8.19 -14.84 -4.63
N LYS A 179 6.91 -15.18 -4.46
CA LYS A 179 6.44 -16.56 -4.34
C LYS A 179 6.02 -17.18 -5.67
N VAL A 180 5.90 -16.36 -6.72
CA VAL A 180 5.39 -16.79 -8.04
C VAL A 180 6.48 -16.83 -9.12
N ALA A 181 7.65 -16.25 -8.86
CA ALA A 181 8.83 -16.29 -9.74
C ALA A 181 10.12 -16.08 -8.94
N ALA A 182 11.28 -16.12 -9.60
CA ALA A 182 12.57 -15.88 -8.95
C ALA A 182 12.64 -14.46 -8.36
N PRO A 183 12.98 -14.32 -7.07
CA PRO A 183 13.13 -13.01 -6.40
C PRO A 183 14.46 -12.34 -6.74
N PHE A 184 14.70 -11.19 -6.10
CA PHE A 184 15.97 -10.42 -6.13
C PHE A 184 16.35 -9.80 -7.47
N ARG A 185 15.39 -9.65 -8.39
CA ARG A 185 15.57 -8.86 -9.62
C ARG A 185 15.39 -7.37 -9.33
N THR A 186 16.04 -6.55 -10.14
CA THR A 186 15.96 -5.08 -10.07
C THR A 186 15.54 -4.53 -11.42
#